data_becdbe7f3c1e14ffe25c1c791dd45d47
#
_entry.id   becdbe7f3c1e14ffe25c1c791dd45d47
#
_cell.length_a   1.000
_cell.length_b   1.000
_cell.length_c   1.000
_cell.angle_alpha   90.00
_cell.angle_beta   90.00
_cell.angle_gamma   90.00
#
_symmetry.space_group_name_H-M   'P 1'
#
loop_
_entity.id
_entity.type
_entity.pdbx_description
1 polymer ?
#
loop_
_entity_poly.entity_id
_entity_poly.type
_entity_poly.pdbx_seq_one_letter_code
_entity_poly.pdbx_strand_id
1 'polypeptide(L)'
;APSAQFADRSARIAAALRDAHGVSPGDRVALFLSNTPAYLECLYGIWWAGAVAVPINHKLHEREAAYIVADAGANVVVVSHATPALGEALPAGTVLLELEADAYAALLAHAPLPAPHPLTDDALAWLFYTSGTTGRPKGVMLTIANLQAMTFAYFIDVDDVLAEDAALYAAPM
;
A
#
# COMPACT_ATOMS: atom_id res chain seq x y z
N ALA A 1 -20.47 11.38 2.98
CA ALA A 1 -19.69 11.86 1.84
C ALA A 1 -18.72 10.75 1.41
N PRO A 2 -18.38 10.60 0.12
CA PRO A 2 -17.47 9.56 -0.35
C PRO A 2 -16.12 9.54 0.38
N SER A 3 -15.58 10.72 0.72
CA SER A 3 -14.32 10.85 1.47
C SER A 3 -14.39 10.30 2.90
N ALA A 4 -15.52 10.47 3.59
CA ALA A 4 -15.70 9.91 4.94
C ALA A 4 -15.81 8.37 4.90
N GLN A 5 -16.46 7.83 3.88
CA GLN A 5 -16.54 6.39 3.68
C GLN A 5 -15.16 5.79 3.35
N PHE A 6 -14.39 6.46 2.51
CA PHE A 6 -13.02 6.06 2.20
C PHE A 6 -12.14 6.02 3.47
N ALA A 7 -12.19 7.06 4.28
CA ALA A 7 -11.43 7.13 5.52
C ALA A 7 -11.84 6.02 6.51
N ASP A 8 -13.16 5.77 6.69
CA ASP A 8 -13.66 4.68 7.54
C ASP A 8 -13.16 3.31 7.07
N ARG A 9 -13.22 3.03 5.75
CA ARG A 9 -12.76 1.76 5.18
C ARG A 9 -11.24 1.60 5.34
N SER A 10 -10.45 2.64 5.11
CA SER A 10 -9.00 2.63 5.34
C SER A 10 -8.66 2.38 6.82
N ALA A 11 -9.40 3.00 7.75
CA ALA A 11 -9.21 2.77 9.19
C ALA A 11 -9.56 1.34 9.63
N ARG A 12 -10.56 0.69 9.00
CA ARG A 12 -10.91 -0.72 9.22
C ARG A 12 -9.84 -1.67 8.67
N ILE A 13 -9.33 -1.40 7.47
CA ILE A 13 -8.22 -2.17 6.90
C ILE A 13 -6.98 -2.03 7.78
N ALA A 14 -6.68 -0.83 8.29
CA ALA A 14 -5.58 -0.63 9.23
C ALA A 14 -5.73 -1.47 10.50
N ALA A 15 -6.95 -1.53 11.07
CA ALA A 15 -7.24 -2.38 12.21
C ALA A 15 -7.01 -3.86 11.88
N ALA A 16 -7.53 -4.34 10.74
CA ALA A 16 -7.32 -5.72 10.30
C ALA A 16 -5.85 -6.07 10.12
N LEU A 17 -5.06 -5.18 9.48
CA LEU A 17 -3.62 -5.38 9.31
C LEU A 17 -2.90 -5.52 10.65
N ARG A 18 -3.24 -4.71 11.66
CA ARG A 18 -2.64 -4.77 12.98
C ARG A 18 -3.11 -5.98 13.78
N ASP A 19 -4.43 -6.18 13.88
CA ASP A 19 -5.03 -7.11 14.84
C ASP A 19 -5.03 -8.55 14.33
N ALA A 20 -5.27 -8.76 13.01
CA ALA A 20 -5.35 -10.09 12.42
C ALA A 20 -4.05 -10.52 11.70
N HIS A 21 -3.27 -9.58 11.18
CA HIS A 21 -2.06 -9.88 10.39
C HIS A 21 -0.76 -9.44 11.07
N GLY A 22 -0.81 -8.92 12.31
CA GLY A 22 0.34 -8.62 13.15
C GLY A 22 1.23 -7.47 12.63
N VAL A 23 0.70 -6.62 11.75
CA VAL A 23 1.45 -5.48 11.20
C VAL A 23 1.67 -4.44 12.29
N SER A 24 2.93 -4.09 12.51
CA SER A 24 3.38 -3.05 13.43
C SER A 24 3.81 -1.79 12.68
N PRO A 25 3.83 -0.61 13.35
CA PRO A 25 4.38 0.59 12.74
C PRO A 25 5.81 0.38 12.23
N GLY A 26 6.08 0.82 10.99
CA GLY A 26 7.35 0.62 10.30
C GLY A 26 7.48 -0.70 9.54
N ASP A 27 6.57 -1.66 9.70
CA ASP A 27 6.53 -2.88 8.89
C ASP A 27 6.16 -2.54 7.43
N ARG A 28 6.66 -3.37 6.50
CA ARG A 28 6.39 -3.20 5.07
C ARG A 28 5.25 -4.11 4.66
N VAL A 29 4.28 -3.52 3.96
CA VAL A 29 3.14 -4.23 3.37
C VAL A 29 3.18 -4.03 1.86
N ALA A 30 3.30 -5.10 1.10
CA ALA A 30 3.33 -5.05 -0.35
C ALA A 30 1.91 -5.06 -0.95
N LEU A 31 1.72 -4.27 -2.00
CA LEU A 31 0.48 -4.20 -2.77
C LEU A 31 0.75 -4.69 -4.20
N PHE A 32 0.40 -5.91 -4.49
CA PHE A 32 0.45 -6.50 -5.83
C PHE A 32 -0.97 -6.65 -6.38
N LEU A 33 -1.64 -5.50 -6.52
CA LEU A 33 -3.04 -5.37 -6.86
C LEU A 33 -3.23 -4.67 -8.21
N SER A 34 -4.28 -5.05 -8.92
CA SER A 34 -4.79 -4.25 -10.04
C SER A 34 -5.42 -2.95 -9.56
N ASN A 35 -5.50 -1.96 -10.46
CA ASN A 35 -6.13 -0.66 -10.17
C ASN A 35 -7.62 -0.82 -9.87
N THR A 36 -7.98 -0.78 -8.62
CA THR A 36 -9.36 -0.83 -8.11
C THR A 36 -9.51 0.15 -6.96
N PRO A 37 -10.72 0.54 -6.57
CA PRO A 37 -10.91 1.36 -5.37
C PRO A 37 -10.26 0.74 -4.11
N ALA A 38 -10.29 -0.58 -3.99
CA ALA A 38 -9.69 -1.31 -2.88
C ALA A 38 -8.15 -1.10 -2.79
N TYR A 39 -7.47 -0.87 -3.93
CA TYR A 39 -6.05 -0.53 -3.92
C TYR A 39 -5.76 0.71 -3.07
N LEU A 40 -6.48 1.80 -3.33
CA LEU A 40 -6.30 3.06 -2.57
C LEU A 40 -6.71 2.89 -1.10
N GLU A 41 -7.79 2.16 -0.83
CA GLU A 41 -8.22 1.89 0.54
C GLU A 41 -7.17 1.08 1.32
N CYS A 42 -6.53 0.09 0.69
CA CYS A 42 -5.42 -0.66 1.28
C CYS A 42 -4.18 0.24 1.47
N LEU A 43 -3.81 1.04 0.47
CA LEU A 43 -2.67 1.96 0.55
C LEU A 43 -2.81 2.91 1.75
N TYR A 44 -3.95 3.56 1.87
CA TYR A 44 -4.22 4.46 2.99
C TYR A 44 -4.40 3.70 4.31
N GLY A 45 -4.92 2.48 4.29
CA GLY A 45 -4.99 1.60 5.45
C GLY A 45 -3.61 1.25 5.99
N ILE A 46 -2.64 0.98 5.11
CA ILE A 46 -1.24 0.73 5.49
C ILE A 46 -0.65 1.95 6.20
N TRP A 47 -0.82 3.14 5.63
CA TRP A 47 -0.34 4.38 6.26
C TRP A 47 -1.08 4.69 7.57
N TRP A 48 -2.38 4.43 7.63
CA TRP A 48 -3.17 4.58 8.86
C TRP A 48 -2.66 3.69 9.98
N ALA A 49 -2.23 2.47 9.67
CA ALA A 49 -1.59 1.55 10.61
C ALA A 49 -0.17 1.98 11.03
N GLY A 50 0.42 2.97 10.37
CA GLY A 50 1.81 3.39 10.57
C GLY A 50 2.83 2.55 9.81
N ALA A 51 2.37 1.71 8.89
CA ALA A 51 3.22 0.82 8.09
C ALA A 51 3.69 1.48 6.79
N VAL A 52 4.66 0.87 6.14
CA VAL A 52 5.28 1.32 4.90
C VAL A 52 4.63 0.60 3.72
N ALA A 53 4.12 1.35 2.77
CA ALA A 53 3.57 0.77 1.54
C ALA A 53 4.67 0.40 0.55
N VAL A 54 4.55 -0.79 -0.06
CA VAL A 54 5.44 -1.27 -1.13
C VAL A 54 4.59 -1.60 -2.36
N PRO A 55 4.26 -0.61 -3.19
CA PRO A 55 3.53 -0.85 -4.43
C PRO A 55 4.33 -1.68 -5.41
N ILE A 56 3.68 -2.69 -5.97
CA ILE A 56 4.25 -3.57 -7.00
C ILE A 56 3.34 -3.52 -8.22
N ASN A 57 3.90 -3.18 -9.37
CA ASN A 57 3.13 -3.15 -10.62
C ASN A 57 2.54 -4.54 -10.89
N HIS A 58 1.22 -4.63 -10.94
CA HIS A 58 0.46 -5.87 -11.12
C HIS A 58 0.75 -6.61 -12.45
N LYS A 59 1.46 -5.98 -13.39
CA LYS A 59 1.90 -6.58 -14.66
C LYS A 59 3.24 -7.29 -14.58
N LEU A 60 3.96 -7.17 -13.45
CA LEU A 60 5.22 -7.87 -13.26
C LEU A 60 5.00 -9.38 -13.17
N HIS A 61 6.02 -10.13 -13.58
CA HIS A 61 6.04 -11.57 -13.35
C HIS A 61 6.13 -11.86 -11.84
N GLU A 62 5.50 -12.94 -11.37
CA GLU A 62 5.44 -13.33 -9.97
C GLU A 62 6.81 -13.42 -9.29
N ARG A 63 7.85 -13.89 -10.00
CA ARG A 63 9.22 -13.94 -9.51
C ARG A 63 9.82 -12.56 -9.28
N GLU A 64 9.44 -11.58 -10.09
CA GLU A 64 9.88 -10.19 -9.90
C GLU A 64 9.16 -9.57 -8.71
N ALA A 65 7.86 -9.84 -8.57
CA ALA A 65 7.09 -9.43 -7.40
C ALA A 65 7.65 -10.05 -6.11
N ALA A 66 7.94 -11.35 -6.11
CA ALA A 66 8.54 -12.04 -4.97
C ALA A 66 9.94 -11.49 -4.62
N TYR A 67 10.74 -11.12 -5.63
CA TYR A 67 12.03 -10.45 -5.40
C TYR A 67 11.83 -9.11 -4.66
N ILE A 68 10.87 -8.28 -5.10
CA ILE A 68 10.56 -7.01 -4.45
C ILE A 68 10.10 -7.22 -3.01
N VAL A 69 9.24 -8.20 -2.77
CA VAL A 69 8.76 -8.56 -1.42
C VAL A 69 9.92 -8.94 -0.51
N ALA A 70 10.84 -9.77 -1.02
CA ALA A 70 12.02 -10.22 -0.28
C ALA A 70 13.00 -9.07 0.01
N ASP A 71 13.30 -8.25 -1.00
CA ASP A 71 14.24 -7.12 -0.89
C ASP A 71 13.69 -6.01 0.04
N ALA A 72 12.38 -5.74 -0.04
CA ALA A 72 11.70 -4.82 0.86
C ALA A 72 11.58 -5.37 2.29
N GLY A 73 11.68 -6.67 2.49
CA GLY A 73 11.37 -7.34 3.75
C GLY A 73 9.91 -7.17 4.14
N ALA A 74 8.99 -7.27 3.17
CA ALA A 74 7.57 -7.13 3.45
C ALA A 74 7.02 -8.40 4.12
N ASN A 75 6.29 -8.20 5.23
CA ASN A 75 5.72 -9.30 6.02
C ASN A 75 4.34 -9.73 5.52
N VAL A 76 3.63 -8.82 4.84
CA VAL A 76 2.32 -9.04 4.26
C VAL A 76 2.34 -8.63 2.80
N VAL A 77 1.72 -9.43 1.94
CA VAL A 77 1.50 -9.12 0.53
C VAL A 77 0.01 -9.20 0.25
N VAL A 78 -0.57 -8.10 -0.19
CA VAL A 78 -1.96 -8.04 -0.63
C VAL A 78 -2.00 -8.23 -2.13
N VAL A 79 -2.77 -9.19 -2.62
CA VAL A 79 -2.84 -9.55 -4.05
C VAL A 79 -4.27 -9.58 -4.55
N SER A 80 -4.47 -9.31 -5.85
CA SER A 80 -5.79 -9.50 -6.49
C SER A 80 -6.15 -10.97 -6.61
N HIS A 81 -5.15 -11.81 -6.97
CA HIS A 81 -5.27 -13.25 -7.08
C HIS A 81 -3.97 -13.90 -6.59
N ALA A 82 -4.12 -14.85 -5.68
CA ALA A 82 -3.01 -15.69 -5.24
C ALA A 82 -2.78 -16.81 -6.26
N THR A 83 -1.56 -16.94 -6.75
CA THR A 83 -1.17 -18.07 -7.56
C THR A 83 -0.23 -18.99 -6.77
N PRO A 84 -0.23 -20.30 -7.01
CA PRO A 84 0.72 -21.20 -6.37
C PRO A 84 2.17 -20.77 -6.59
N ALA A 85 2.50 -20.31 -7.80
CA ALA A 85 3.85 -19.88 -8.16
C ALA A 85 4.31 -18.63 -7.37
N LEU A 86 3.42 -17.70 -7.11
CA LEU A 86 3.73 -16.57 -6.22
C LEU A 86 3.95 -17.04 -4.79
N GLY A 87 3.03 -17.87 -4.26
CA GLY A 87 3.13 -18.39 -2.90
C GLY A 87 4.42 -19.16 -2.64
N GLU A 88 4.86 -19.99 -3.60
CA GLU A 88 6.12 -20.74 -3.51
C GLU A 88 7.37 -19.84 -3.61
N ALA A 89 7.27 -18.70 -4.31
CA ALA A 89 8.38 -17.78 -4.51
C ALA A 89 8.56 -16.78 -3.36
N LEU A 90 7.54 -16.58 -2.52
CA LEU A 90 7.60 -15.64 -1.41
C LEU A 90 8.52 -16.14 -0.27
N PRO A 91 9.15 -15.23 0.50
CA PRO A 91 9.90 -15.59 1.68
C PRO A 91 9.04 -16.36 2.70
N ALA A 92 9.66 -17.31 3.39
CA ALA A 92 8.98 -18.06 4.44
C ALA A 92 8.43 -17.12 5.54
N GLY A 93 7.19 -17.32 5.94
CA GLY A 93 6.50 -16.50 6.95
C GLY A 93 5.82 -15.24 6.38
N THR A 94 5.93 -14.97 5.09
CA THR A 94 5.16 -13.88 4.45
C THR A 94 3.68 -14.26 4.43
N VAL A 95 2.82 -13.37 4.92
CA VAL A 95 1.37 -13.51 4.84
C VAL A 95 0.89 -13.10 3.46
N LEU A 96 0.27 -14.02 2.72
CA LEU A 96 -0.37 -13.75 1.45
C LEU A 96 -1.86 -13.50 1.67
N LEU A 97 -2.29 -12.27 1.42
CA LEU A 97 -3.67 -11.85 1.57
C LEU A 97 -4.31 -11.64 0.19
N GLU A 98 -5.12 -12.59 -0.24
CA GLU A 98 -5.86 -12.47 -1.48
C GLU A 98 -7.11 -11.61 -1.26
N LEU A 99 -7.26 -10.57 -2.08
CA LEU A 99 -8.31 -9.58 -1.92
C LEU A 99 -9.56 -9.94 -2.74
N GLU A 100 -10.11 -11.13 -2.49
CA GLU A 100 -11.43 -11.51 -2.99
C GLU A 100 -12.55 -10.86 -2.18
N ALA A 101 -13.79 -10.92 -2.69
CA ALA A 101 -14.94 -10.24 -2.10
C ALA A 101 -15.14 -10.55 -0.60
N ASP A 102 -15.03 -11.83 -0.22
CA ASP A 102 -15.22 -12.26 1.16
C ASP A 102 -14.05 -11.84 2.06
N ALA A 103 -12.81 -11.97 1.58
CA ALA A 103 -11.63 -11.52 2.31
C ALA A 103 -11.63 -10.00 2.49
N TYR A 104 -12.01 -9.27 1.44
CA TYR A 104 -12.14 -7.82 1.53
C TYR A 104 -13.26 -7.40 2.50
N ALA A 105 -14.41 -8.08 2.48
CA ALA A 105 -15.48 -7.85 3.44
C ALA A 105 -15.03 -8.15 4.89
N ALA A 106 -14.21 -9.19 5.09
CA ALA A 106 -13.64 -9.53 6.38
C ALA A 106 -12.72 -8.42 6.92
N LEU A 107 -11.87 -7.80 6.07
CA LEU A 107 -11.07 -6.64 6.48
C LEU A 107 -11.95 -5.48 6.94
N LEU A 108 -13.04 -5.22 6.24
CA LEU A 108 -13.98 -4.15 6.55
C LEU A 108 -14.89 -4.44 7.75
N ALA A 109 -14.94 -5.68 8.25
CA ALA A 109 -15.70 -6.05 9.44
C ALA A 109 -15.01 -5.63 10.74
N HIS A 110 -13.72 -5.29 10.72
CA HIS A 110 -13.00 -4.79 11.89
C HIS A 110 -13.52 -3.42 12.34
N ALA A 111 -13.49 -3.16 13.63
CA ALA A 111 -13.76 -1.82 14.16
C ALA A 111 -12.66 -0.86 13.66
N PRO A 112 -13.02 0.34 13.15
CA PRO A 112 -12.02 1.26 12.61
C PRO A 112 -11.07 1.76 13.72
N LEU A 113 -9.79 1.89 13.41
CA LEU A 113 -8.87 2.61 14.31
C LEU A 113 -9.32 4.07 14.44
N PRO A 114 -9.35 4.63 15.65
CA PRO A 114 -9.93 5.96 15.90
C PRO A 114 -9.13 7.09 15.24
N ALA A 115 -7.84 6.88 14.99
CA ALA A 115 -6.95 7.84 14.35
C ALA A 115 -5.78 7.12 13.65
N PRO A 116 -5.15 7.76 12.65
CA PRO A 116 -3.90 7.27 12.08
C PRO A 116 -2.80 7.18 13.15
N HIS A 117 -1.89 6.20 12.98
CA HIS A 117 -0.70 6.13 13.80
C HIS A 117 0.15 7.40 13.60
N PRO A 118 0.56 8.10 14.67
CA PRO A 118 1.42 9.28 14.51
C PRO A 118 2.78 8.87 13.95
N LEU A 119 3.21 9.56 12.90
CA LEU A 119 4.50 9.36 12.24
C LEU A 119 5.31 10.66 12.31
N THR A 120 6.63 10.53 12.43
CA THR A 120 7.57 11.63 12.29
C THR A 120 7.86 11.92 10.81
N ASP A 121 8.38 13.10 10.51
CA ASP A 121 8.67 13.54 9.13
C ASP A 121 9.69 12.64 8.42
N ASP A 122 10.62 12.06 9.17
CA ASP A 122 11.64 11.12 8.68
C ASP A 122 11.17 9.66 8.62
N ALA A 123 9.97 9.36 9.12
CA ALA A 123 9.41 8.01 9.03
C ALA A 123 9.24 7.60 7.57
N LEU A 124 9.66 6.38 7.24
CA LEU A 124 9.46 5.80 5.92
C LEU A 124 7.97 5.55 5.69
N ALA A 125 7.46 6.05 4.55
CA ALA A 125 6.05 5.88 4.17
C ALA A 125 5.87 4.99 2.95
N TRP A 126 6.85 5.00 2.04
CA TRP A 126 6.72 4.36 0.74
C TRP A 126 8.06 3.82 0.25
N LEU A 127 8.07 2.57 -0.22
CA LEU A 127 9.17 1.97 -0.97
C LEU A 127 8.73 1.81 -2.42
N PHE A 128 9.22 2.68 -3.29
CA PHE A 128 8.86 2.68 -4.70
C PHE A 128 9.95 2.01 -5.53
N TYR A 129 9.62 0.87 -6.15
CA TYR A 129 10.59 0.12 -6.95
C TYR A 129 10.64 0.60 -8.39
N THR A 130 11.85 0.89 -8.86
CA THR A 130 12.13 1.28 -10.25
C THR A 130 12.96 0.21 -10.94
N SER A 131 12.81 0.09 -12.27
CA SER A 131 13.69 -0.75 -13.08
C SER A 131 15.08 -0.12 -13.08
N GLY A 132 15.98 -0.69 -12.28
CA GLY A 132 17.37 -0.22 -12.23
C GLY A 132 18.12 -0.49 -13.54
N THR A 133 19.07 0.37 -13.90
CA THR A 133 19.97 0.20 -15.05
C THR A 133 20.85 -1.06 -14.95
N THR A 134 20.89 -1.71 -13.79
CA THR A 134 21.69 -2.91 -13.47
C THR A 134 20.91 -4.22 -13.55
N GLY A 135 19.66 -4.21 -14.07
CA GLY A 135 18.85 -5.41 -14.30
C GLY A 135 18.03 -5.92 -13.10
N ARG A 136 18.24 -5.37 -11.89
CA ARG A 136 17.39 -5.67 -10.74
C ARG A 136 16.65 -4.41 -10.28
N PRO A 137 15.36 -4.52 -9.92
CA PRO A 137 14.61 -3.40 -9.33
C PRO A 137 15.30 -2.87 -8.08
N LYS A 138 15.23 -1.54 -7.89
CA LYS A 138 15.77 -0.85 -6.70
C LYS A 138 14.65 -0.10 -6.01
N GLY A 139 14.55 -0.25 -4.69
CA GLY A 139 13.57 0.46 -3.86
C GLY A 139 14.03 1.87 -3.52
N VAL A 140 13.26 2.86 -3.95
CA VAL A 140 13.42 4.26 -3.54
C VAL A 140 12.65 4.46 -2.26
N MET A 141 13.33 4.90 -1.20
CA MET A 141 12.73 5.18 0.10
C MET A 141 12.17 6.60 0.12
N LEU A 142 10.87 6.72 0.30
CA LEU A 142 10.18 8.00 0.44
C LEU A 142 9.63 8.16 1.86
N THR A 143 10.06 9.23 2.53
CA THR A 143 9.61 9.57 3.88
C THR A 143 8.30 10.36 3.84
N ILE A 144 7.68 10.55 5.00
CA ILE A 144 6.53 11.44 5.16
C ILE A 144 6.87 12.84 4.67
N ALA A 145 8.03 13.39 5.03
CA ALA A 145 8.47 14.71 4.55
C ALA A 145 8.56 14.78 3.03
N ASN A 146 9.07 13.74 2.35
CA ASN A 146 9.14 13.72 0.89
C ASN A 146 7.73 13.77 0.26
N LEU A 147 6.78 13.00 0.78
CA LEU A 147 5.40 12.98 0.28
C LEU A 147 4.70 14.31 0.52
N GLN A 148 4.89 14.92 1.70
CA GLN A 148 4.34 16.24 2.03
C GLN A 148 4.93 17.33 1.14
N ALA A 149 6.25 17.36 0.97
CA ALA A 149 6.91 18.34 0.11
C ALA A 149 6.41 18.25 -1.34
N MET A 150 6.28 17.03 -1.88
CA MET A 150 5.72 16.80 -3.22
C MET A 150 4.27 17.29 -3.31
N THR A 151 3.45 17.00 -2.31
CA THR A 151 2.04 17.40 -2.28
C THR A 151 1.90 18.93 -2.23
N PHE A 152 2.66 19.60 -1.36
CA PHE A 152 2.64 21.06 -1.27
C PHE A 152 3.16 21.73 -2.54
N ALA A 153 4.24 21.21 -3.14
CA ALA A 153 4.76 21.72 -4.40
C ALA A 153 3.74 21.59 -5.53
N TYR A 154 2.95 20.50 -5.54
CA TYR A 154 1.88 20.33 -6.54
C TYR A 154 0.84 21.45 -6.47
N PHE A 155 0.34 21.78 -5.27
CA PHE A 155 -0.62 22.86 -5.08
C PHE A 155 -0.08 24.26 -5.36
N ILE A 156 1.24 24.46 -5.21
CA ILE A 156 1.87 25.76 -5.43
C ILE A 156 2.24 25.97 -6.89
N ASP A 157 2.78 24.94 -7.54
CA ASP A 157 3.48 25.10 -8.82
C ASP A 157 2.76 24.42 -10.00
N VAL A 158 1.81 23.52 -9.76
CA VAL A 158 1.24 22.69 -10.85
C VAL A 158 -0.22 23.00 -11.10
N ASP A 159 -1.09 22.82 -10.11
CA ASP A 159 -2.54 22.98 -10.31
C ASP A 159 -3.28 23.23 -9.00
N ASP A 160 -4.38 23.99 -9.08
CA ASP A 160 -5.35 24.12 -8.00
C ASP A 160 -6.26 22.89 -7.99
N VAL A 161 -6.35 22.20 -6.86
CA VAL A 161 -7.27 21.07 -6.68
C VAL A 161 -8.44 21.51 -5.83
N LEU A 162 -9.63 21.56 -6.43
CA LEU A 162 -10.86 22.01 -5.77
C LEU A 162 -11.66 20.80 -5.22
N ALA A 163 -12.58 21.07 -4.30
CA ALA A 163 -13.39 20.02 -3.66
C ALA A 163 -14.32 19.29 -4.63
N GLU A 164 -14.68 19.94 -5.73
CA GLU A 164 -15.53 19.41 -6.81
C GLU A 164 -14.75 18.67 -7.92
N ASP A 165 -13.43 18.73 -7.91
CA ASP A 165 -12.61 18.09 -8.93
C ASP A 165 -12.65 16.57 -8.84
N ALA A 166 -12.56 15.94 -10.00
CA ALA A 166 -12.42 14.50 -10.13
C ALA A 166 -11.13 14.14 -10.87
N ALA A 167 -10.28 13.34 -10.22
CA ALA A 167 -9.04 12.86 -10.83
C ALA A 167 -9.24 11.47 -11.44
N LEU A 168 -8.74 11.27 -12.68
CA LEU A 168 -8.72 9.98 -13.34
C LEU A 168 -7.35 9.34 -13.21
N TYR A 169 -7.29 8.20 -12.54
CA TYR A 169 -6.09 7.39 -12.43
C TYR A 169 -6.04 6.37 -13.58
N ALA A 170 -5.30 6.69 -14.63
CA ALA A 170 -5.18 5.84 -15.82
C ALA A 170 -3.87 5.02 -15.86
N ALA A 171 -2.85 5.42 -15.10
CA ALA A 171 -1.61 4.69 -14.99
C ALA A 171 -1.69 3.52 -13.99
N PRO A 172 -0.89 2.45 -14.12
CA PRO A 172 -0.71 1.45 -13.07
C PRO A 172 -0.21 2.14 -11.79
N MET A 173 -0.88 1.83 -10.68
CA MET A 173 -0.47 2.28 -9.35
C MET A 173 0.52 1.30 -8.75
#